data_59ada75c7195ffe2c51c2e6185dd0bb0
#
_entry.id   59ada75c7195ffe2c51c2e6185dd0bb0
#
_cell.length_a   1.000
_cell.length_b   1.000
_cell.length_c   1.000
_cell.angle_alpha   90.00
_cell.angle_beta   90.00
_cell.angle_gamma   90.00
#
_symmetry.space_group_name_H-M   'P 1'
#
loop_
_entity.id
_entity.type
_entity.pdbx_description
1 polymer ?
#
loop_
_entity_poly.entity_id
_entity_poly.type
_entity_poly.pdbx_seq_one_letter_code
_entity_poly.pdbx_strand_id
1 'polypeptide(L)'
;NDEVIAPYTPIEVSGHTLSILGRKLEIGANGLPKQITTYFSPYMTKLDNVGKPLLSAGFDFEVSRNNKTDFRWTHAKSVEIKKESGGVASWTTTSTTDGLTLEVTGRLEFDGFVTYSMKLTAQHDIRLGNTRMRIPIRKPFAKYMLGLGQRGGIRPNQFNWTWDVANKNQDGAWIGDVNGGMQF
;
A
#
# COMPACT_ATOMS: atom_id res chain seq x y z
N ASN A 1 -6.75 -3.92 -18.19
CA ASN A 1 -7.15 -5.16 -18.85
C ASN A 1 -7.80 -6.06 -17.81
N ASP A 2 -9.05 -6.44 -17.98
CA ASP A 2 -9.82 -7.19 -16.98
C ASP A 2 -9.73 -8.71 -17.17
N GLU A 3 -9.05 -9.14 -18.22
CA GLU A 3 -8.83 -10.54 -18.55
C GLU A 3 -7.63 -11.10 -17.80
N VAL A 4 -7.88 -12.15 -17.02
CA VAL A 4 -6.82 -12.84 -16.25
C VAL A 4 -6.08 -13.80 -17.17
N ILE A 5 -4.77 -13.60 -17.31
CA ILE A 5 -3.89 -14.43 -18.14
C ILE A 5 -3.10 -15.42 -17.28
N ALA A 6 -2.89 -16.65 -17.80
CA ALA A 6 -2.04 -17.63 -17.11
C ALA A 6 -0.60 -17.07 -16.95
N PRO A 7 0.09 -17.35 -15.83
CA PRO A 7 -0.26 -18.23 -14.73
C PRO A 7 -1.10 -17.58 -13.60
N TYR A 8 -1.54 -16.35 -13.76
CA TYR A 8 -2.31 -15.66 -12.73
C TYR A 8 -3.67 -16.31 -12.49
N THR A 9 -4.23 -16.07 -11.31
CA THR A 9 -5.55 -16.55 -10.89
C THR A 9 -6.50 -15.36 -10.75
N PRO A 10 -7.81 -15.57 -10.96
CA PRO A 10 -8.80 -14.54 -10.66
C PRO A 10 -8.71 -14.07 -9.21
N ILE A 11 -8.99 -12.79 -8.99
CA ILE A 11 -9.06 -12.22 -7.65
C ILE A 11 -10.21 -12.89 -6.87
N GLU A 12 -9.92 -13.32 -5.65
CA GLU A 12 -10.92 -13.78 -4.69
C GLU A 12 -11.08 -12.72 -3.60
N VAL A 13 -12.33 -12.42 -3.25
CA VAL A 13 -12.67 -11.46 -2.20
C VAL A 13 -13.37 -12.19 -1.05
N SER A 14 -12.83 -12.06 0.17
CA SER A 14 -13.42 -12.62 1.39
C SER A 14 -13.36 -11.56 2.50
N GLY A 15 -14.50 -10.96 2.82
CA GLY A 15 -14.56 -9.81 3.72
C GLY A 15 -13.66 -8.67 3.22
N HIS A 16 -12.68 -8.29 4.01
CA HIS A 16 -11.72 -7.24 3.67
C HIS A 16 -10.40 -7.77 3.07
N THR A 17 -10.36 -9.04 2.71
CA THR A 17 -9.17 -9.70 2.16
C THR A 17 -9.36 -10.02 0.68
N LEU A 18 -8.41 -9.57 -0.13
CA LEU A 18 -8.27 -9.90 -1.53
C LEU A 18 -7.12 -10.91 -1.70
N SER A 19 -7.40 -12.02 -2.39
CA SER A 19 -6.40 -13.05 -2.70
C SER A 19 -6.10 -13.04 -4.18
N ILE A 20 -4.82 -13.08 -4.53
CA ILE A 20 -4.29 -13.23 -5.87
C ILE A 20 -3.21 -14.30 -5.85
N LEU A 21 -2.64 -14.64 -7.01
CA LEU A 21 -1.60 -15.66 -7.09
C LEU A 21 -0.48 -15.43 -6.05
N GLY A 22 -0.39 -16.33 -5.07
CA GLY A 22 0.66 -16.35 -4.05
C GLY A 22 0.67 -15.17 -3.07
N ARG A 23 -0.38 -14.31 -3.06
CA ARG A 23 -0.45 -13.14 -2.17
C ARG A 23 -1.85 -12.89 -1.65
N LYS A 24 -1.90 -12.25 -0.48
CA LYS A 24 -3.14 -11.69 0.09
C LYS A 24 -2.93 -10.25 0.49
N LEU A 25 -3.93 -9.44 0.23
CA LEU A 25 -4.01 -8.03 0.64
C LEU A 25 -5.22 -7.86 1.55
N GLU A 26 -4.99 -7.51 2.80
CA GLU A 26 -6.03 -7.15 3.76
C GLU A 26 -6.17 -5.63 3.79
N ILE A 27 -7.38 -5.11 3.58
CA ILE A 27 -7.70 -3.69 3.58
C ILE A 27 -8.15 -3.26 4.98
N GLY A 28 -7.55 -2.20 5.48
CA GLY A 28 -7.92 -1.56 6.74
C GLY A 28 -9.14 -0.65 6.61
N ALA A 29 -9.70 -0.25 7.74
CA ALA A 29 -10.84 0.69 7.79
C ALA A 29 -10.55 2.06 7.16
N ASN A 30 -9.26 2.43 7.04
CA ASN A 30 -8.79 3.61 6.34
C ASN A 30 -8.68 3.43 4.81
N GLY A 31 -9.05 2.26 4.27
CA GLY A 31 -8.94 1.93 2.84
C GLY A 31 -7.53 1.58 2.36
N LEU A 32 -6.55 1.63 3.23
CA LEU A 32 -5.15 1.32 2.92
C LEU A 32 -4.80 -0.11 3.36
N PRO A 33 -3.68 -0.69 2.87
CA PRO A 33 -3.25 -2.02 3.28
C PRO A 33 -3.06 -2.13 4.80
N LYS A 34 -3.83 -3.02 5.43
CA LYS A 34 -3.63 -3.41 6.83
C LYS A 34 -2.55 -4.47 6.93
N GLN A 35 -2.54 -5.43 5.99
CA GLN A 35 -1.51 -6.44 5.85
C GLN A 35 -1.36 -6.88 4.40
N ILE A 36 -0.13 -7.19 4.02
CA ILE A 36 0.22 -7.88 2.77
C ILE A 36 0.91 -9.17 3.18
N THR A 37 0.44 -10.30 2.63
CA THR A 37 0.99 -11.61 2.95
C THR A 37 1.47 -12.29 1.68
N THR A 38 2.71 -12.79 1.67
CA THR A 38 3.26 -13.60 0.57
C THR A 38 3.27 -15.08 0.97
N TYR A 39 2.98 -15.94 -0.01
CA TYR A 39 3.02 -17.40 0.11
C TYR A 39 4.13 -18.02 -0.75
N PHE A 40 4.92 -17.20 -1.42
CA PHE A 40 6.04 -17.72 -2.21
C PHE A 40 7.12 -18.34 -1.31
N SER A 41 7.60 -19.52 -1.71
CA SER A 41 8.72 -20.19 -1.05
C SER A 41 10.01 -19.36 -1.20
N PRO A 42 11.04 -19.57 -0.36
CA PRO A 42 12.30 -18.84 -0.47
C PRO A 42 12.99 -18.99 -1.84
N TYR A 43 12.73 -20.07 -2.54
CA TYR A 43 13.30 -20.34 -3.87
C TYR A 43 12.37 -19.92 -5.02
N MET A 44 11.19 -19.37 -4.73
CA MET A 44 10.18 -18.95 -5.71
C MET A 44 9.66 -20.08 -6.62
N THR A 45 9.87 -21.35 -6.24
CA THR A 45 9.53 -22.53 -7.04
C THR A 45 8.14 -23.08 -6.76
N LYS A 46 7.54 -22.69 -5.64
CA LYS A 46 6.20 -23.15 -5.20
C LYS A 46 5.57 -22.14 -4.24
N LEU A 47 4.30 -22.35 -3.98
CA LEU A 47 3.59 -21.66 -2.91
C LEU A 47 3.65 -22.50 -1.63
N ASP A 48 3.93 -21.84 -0.51
CA ASP A 48 3.89 -22.42 0.83
C ASP A 48 2.46 -22.37 1.37
N ASN A 49 2.10 -23.28 2.26
CA ASN A 49 0.80 -23.26 2.93
C ASN A 49 0.71 -22.20 4.04
N VAL A 50 1.86 -21.72 4.52
CA VAL A 50 1.95 -20.71 5.58
C VAL A 50 2.38 -19.38 4.98
N GLY A 51 1.51 -18.38 5.09
CA GLY A 51 1.79 -17.04 4.61
C GLY A 51 2.77 -16.27 5.51
N LYS A 52 3.57 -15.43 4.90
CA LYS A 52 4.57 -14.58 5.56
C LYS A 52 4.10 -13.12 5.46
N PRO A 53 3.73 -12.47 6.58
CA PRO A 53 3.28 -11.08 6.58
C PRO A 53 4.44 -10.13 6.29
N LEU A 54 4.25 -9.20 5.33
CA LEU A 54 5.25 -8.21 4.92
C LEU A 54 5.28 -6.99 5.83
N LEU A 55 4.12 -6.61 6.40
CA LEU A 55 4.00 -5.38 7.17
C LEU A 55 4.14 -5.65 8.67
N SER A 56 4.76 -4.73 9.41
CA SER A 56 4.79 -4.75 10.88
C SER A 56 3.58 -4.02 11.48
N ALA A 57 2.95 -3.13 10.73
CA ALA A 57 1.67 -2.49 10.99
C ALA A 57 1.02 -2.10 9.67
N GLY A 58 -0.25 -1.71 9.66
CA GLY A 58 -0.93 -1.20 8.46
C GLY A 58 -0.31 0.10 7.94
N PHE A 59 -0.60 0.41 6.68
CA PHE A 59 -0.29 1.73 6.13
C PHE A 59 -1.12 2.78 6.85
N ASP A 60 -0.52 3.94 7.03
CA ASP A 60 -1.17 5.06 7.69
C ASP A 60 -0.90 6.38 6.96
N PHE A 61 -1.94 7.20 6.82
CA PHE A 61 -1.83 8.54 6.26
C PHE A 61 -1.91 9.54 7.41
N GLU A 62 -0.77 10.10 7.76
CA GLU A 62 -0.59 11.02 8.87
C GLU A 62 -0.66 12.46 8.36
N VAL A 63 -1.45 13.27 9.04
CA VAL A 63 -1.53 14.73 8.83
C VAL A 63 -1.29 15.42 10.15
N SER A 64 -0.30 16.30 10.21
CA SER A 64 0.00 17.05 11.44
C SER A 64 -0.63 18.43 11.44
N ARG A 65 -0.98 18.91 12.62
CA ARG A 65 -1.40 20.27 12.88
C ARG A 65 -0.19 21.08 13.38
N ASN A 66 0.21 22.11 12.64
CA ASN A 66 1.34 22.98 13.02
C ASN A 66 2.63 22.21 13.37
N ASN A 67 2.89 21.07 12.73
CA ASN A 67 4.03 20.19 12.96
C ASN A 67 4.17 19.63 14.40
N LYS A 68 3.11 19.66 15.20
CA LYS A 68 3.18 19.27 16.63
C LYS A 68 2.28 18.09 17.00
N THR A 69 1.11 17.99 16.37
CA THR A 69 0.11 16.98 16.75
C THR A 69 -0.54 16.44 15.51
N ASP A 70 -0.55 15.12 15.36
CA ASP A 70 -1.23 14.47 14.25
C ASP A 70 -2.75 14.51 14.48
N PHE A 71 -3.50 14.68 13.39
CA PHE A 71 -4.94 14.52 13.41
C PHE A 71 -5.30 13.06 13.69
N ARG A 72 -6.29 12.85 14.56
CA ARG A 72 -6.83 11.52 14.82
C ARG A 72 -8.00 11.26 13.88
N TRP A 73 -7.86 10.26 13.04
CA TRP A 73 -8.87 9.87 12.08
C TRP A 73 -9.96 8.99 12.72
N THR A 74 -11.21 9.28 12.41
CA THR A 74 -12.34 8.37 12.61
C THR A 74 -12.62 7.72 11.27
N HIS A 75 -12.40 6.41 11.20
CA HIS A 75 -12.57 5.64 9.97
C HIS A 75 -14.01 5.13 9.84
N ALA A 76 -14.40 4.76 8.63
CA ALA A 76 -15.65 4.06 8.38
C ALA A 76 -15.71 2.75 9.19
N LYS A 77 -16.93 2.32 9.54
CA LYS A 77 -17.14 1.06 10.28
C LYS A 77 -16.72 -0.17 9.48
N SER A 78 -16.86 -0.09 8.16
CA SER A 78 -16.48 -1.16 7.23
C SER A 78 -16.07 -0.55 5.89
N VAL A 79 -15.24 -1.28 5.15
CA VAL A 79 -14.89 -0.99 3.76
C VAL A 79 -15.57 -2.03 2.89
N GLU A 80 -16.40 -1.59 1.97
CA GLU A 80 -17.02 -2.49 1.00
C GLU A 80 -16.07 -2.68 -0.19
N ILE A 81 -15.71 -3.94 -0.43
CA ILE A 81 -14.86 -4.31 -1.57
C ILE A 81 -15.76 -4.88 -2.66
N LYS A 82 -15.74 -4.24 -3.82
CA LYS A 82 -16.46 -4.67 -5.02
C LYS A 82 -15.53 -5.42 -5.94
N LYS A 83 -15.85 -6.69 -6.22
CA LYS A 83 -15.23 -7.44 -7.31
C LYS A 83 -15.88 -7.01 -8.62
N GLU A 84 -15.14 -6.31 -9.47
CA GLU A 84 -15.65 -5.77 -10.74
C GLU A 84 -15.59 -6.82 -11.86
N SER A 85 -14.52 -7.62 -11.84
CA SER A 85 -14.31 -8.72 -12.80
C SER A 85 -13.44 -9.82 -12.16
N GLY A 86 -13.04 -10.83 -12.94
CA GLY A 86 -12.02 -11.79 -12.51
C GLY A 86 -10.68 -11.13 -12.23
N GLY A 87 -10.36 -10.08 -12.97
CA GLY A 87 -9.06 -9.41 -12.93
C GLY A 87 -9.00 -8.15 -12.07
N VAL A 88 -10.14 -7.63 -11.56
CA VAL A 88 -10.20 -6.32 -10.91
C VAL A 88 -11.12 -6.33 -9.71
N ALA A 89 -10.64 -5.73 -8.61
CA ALA A 89 -11.46 -5.37 -7.46
C ALA A 89 -11.17 -3.93 -7.03
N SER A 90 -12.19 -3.22 -6.55
CA SER A 90 -12.09 -1.84 -6.10
C SER A 90 -12.80 -1.63 -4.76
N TRP A 91 -12.47 -0.54 -4.08
CA TRP A 91 -13.10 -0.11 -2.84
C TRP A 91 -12.96 1.39 -2.66
N THR A 92 -13.87 1.97 -1.90
CA THR A 92 -13.80 3.37 -1.47
C THR A 92 -14.16 3.47 -0.01
N THR A 93 -13.46 4.30 0.73
CA THR A 93 -13.77 4.60 2.12
C THR A 93 -13.50 6.08 2.43
N THR A 94 -14.17 6.56 3.47
CA THR A 94 -14.02 7.93 3.94
C THR A 94 -13.63 7.91 5.42
N SER A 95 -12.59 8.66 5.74
CA SER A 95 -12.17 8.93 7.11
C SER A 95 -12.35 10.41 7.41
N THR A 96 -12.76 10.73 8.64
CA THR A 96 -13.00 12.10 9.07
C THR A 96 -12.20 12.43 10.30
N THR A 97 -11.90 13.69 10.48
CA THR A 97 -11.34 14.27 11.70
C THR A 97 -11.83 15.70 11.83
N ASP A 98 -11.40 16.43 12.84
CA ASP A 98 -11.78 17.83 13.08
C ASP A 98 -11.44 18.71 11.85
N GLY A 99 -12.47 19.02 11.08
CA GLY A 99 -12.41 19.88 9.89
C GLY A 99 -11.79 19.27 8.63
N LEU A 100 -11.41 17.97 8.63
CA LEU A 100 -10.86 17.30 7.46
C LEU A 100 -11.64 16.03 7.11
N THR A 101 -11.70 15.73 5.82
CA THR A 101 -12.21 14.48 5.27
C THR A 101 -11.16 13.91 4.31
N LEU A 102 -10.82 12.63 4.50
CA LEU A 102 -9.96 11.87 3.61
C LEU A 102 -10.78 10.77 2.93
N GLU A 103 -10.92 10.86 1.63
CA GLU A 103 -11.47 9.81 0.78
C GLU A 103 -10.32 9.01 0.17
N VAL A 104 -10.40 7.68 0.29
CA VAL A 104 -9.43 6.74 -0.29
C VAL A 104 -10.17 5.79 -1.18
N THR A 105 -9.83 5.78 -2.47
CA THR A 105 -10.27 4.78 -3.44
C THR A 105 -9.08 3.92 -3.83
N GLY A 106 -9.24 2.61 -3.70
CA GLY A 106 -8.25 1.63 -4.11
C GLY A 106 -8.77 0.73 -5.23
N ARG A 107 -7.88 0.28 -6.10
CA ARG A 107 -8.15 -0.67 -7.17
C ARG A 107 -6.99 -1.65 -7.27
N LEU A 108 -7.28 -2.95 -7.10
CA LEU A 108 -6.32 -4.05 -7.25
C LEU A 108 -6.54 -4.75 -8.57
N GLU A 109 -5.45 -5.05 -9.27
CA GLU A 109 -5.41 -5.91 -10.45
C GLU A 109 -4.86 -7.31 -10.11
N PHE A 110 -5.19 -8.28 -10.92
CA PHE A 110 -4.87 -9.71 -10.70
C PHE A 110 -3.36 -10.02 -10.58
N ASP A 111 -2.50 -9.16 -11.12
CA ASP A 111 -1.04 -9.27 -11.06
C ASP A 111 -0.44 -8.69 -9.76
N GLY A 112 -1.26 -8.00 -8.98
CA GLY A 112 -0.88 -7.36 -7.73
C GLY A 112 -0.56 -5.86 -7.85
N PHE A 113 -0.84 -5.26 -9.01
CA PHE A 113 -0.78 -3.82 -9.14
C PHE A 113 -1.96 -3.17 -8.40
N VAL A 114 -1.65 -2.20 -7.53
CA VAL A 114 -2.66 -1.47 -6.76
C VAL A 114 -2.53 0.02 -7.03
N THR A 115 -3.64 0.62 -7.46
CA THR A 115 -3.74 2.08 -7.59
C THR A 115 -4.51 2.65 -6.42
N TYR A 116 -4.03 3.75 -5.86
CA TYR A 116 -4.73 4.54 -4.86
C TYR A 116 -5.00 5.95 -5.36
N SER A 117 -6.23 6.41 -5.18
CA SER A 117 -6.61 7.81 -5.28
C SER A 117 -6.95 8.31 -3.88
N MET A 118 -6.30 9.37 -3.43
CA MET A 118 -6.51 9.93 -2.10
C MET A 118 -6.89 11.40 -2.23
N LYS A 119 -8.07 11.76 -1.68
CA LYS A 119 -8.58 13.13 -1.71
C LYS A 119 -8.73 13.64 -0.29
N LEU A 120 -7.90 14.61 0.09
CA LEU A 120 -8.00 15.33 1.35
C LEU A 120 -8.80 16.60 1.13
N THR A 121 -9.89 16.79 1.86
CA THR A 121 -10.77 17.95 1.78
C THR A 121 -10.85 18.64 3.13
N ALA A 122 -10.63 19.96 3.17
CA ALA A 122 -10.84 20.79 4.33
C ALA A 122 -12.26 21.41 4.29
N GLN A 123 -12.97 21.38 5.41
CA GLN A 123 -14.32 21.97 5.54
C GLN A 123 -14.28 23.49 5.77
N HIS A 124 -13.15 24.01 6.23
CA HIS A 124 -12.87 25.43 6.47
C HIS A 124 -11.35 25.65 6.36
N ASP A 125 -10.91 26.88 6.44
CA ASP A 125 -9.48 27.20 6.41
C ASP A 125 -8.77 26.55 7.60
N ILE A 126 -7.85 25.63 7.30
CA ILE A 126 -7.06 24.87 8.27
C ILE A 126 -5.57 25.02 7.95
N ARG A 127 -4.78 25.33 8.95
CA ARG A 127 -3.32 25.32 8.81
C ARG A 127 -2.79 23.91 9.08
N LEU A 128 -2.34 23.25 8.02
CA LEU A 128 -1.69 21.95 8.09
C LEU A 128 -0.17 22.11 8.27
N GLY A 129 0.44 21.14 8.94
CA GLY A 129 1.87 20.93 8.95
C GLY A 129 2.29 19.95 7.85
N ASN A 130 2.91 18.84 8.23
CA ASN A 130 3.31 17.78 7.30
C ASN A 130 2.17 16.81 7.01
N THR A 131 2.15 16.29 5.78
CA THR A 131 1.39 15.11 5.39
C THR A 131 2.37 14.02 4.96
N ARG A 132 2.12 12.78 5.37
CA ARG A 132 2.99 11.65 5.00
C ARG A 132 2.24 10.34 4.93
N MET A 133 2.65 9.49 4.00
CA MET A 133 2.27 8.09 3.96
C MET A 133 3.32 7.27 4.71
N ARG A 134 2.88 6.51 5.69
CA ARG A 134 3.73 5.61 6.47
C ARG A 134 3.51 4.17 6.01
N ILE A 135 4.60 3.49 5.63
CA ILE A 135 4.60 2.13 5.10
C ILE A 135 5.56 1.27 5.93
N PRO A 136 5.10 0.63 7.02
CA PRO A 136 5.97 -0.09 7.95
C PRO A 136 6.25 -1.52 7.49
N ILE A 137 7.28 -1.71 6.68
CA ILE A 137 7.72 -3.03 6.18
C ILE A 137 8.52 -3.76 7.28
N ARG A 138 8.27 -5.06 7.45
CA ARG A 138 9.02 -5.92 8.36
C ARG A 138 10.48 -6.04 7.93
N LYS A 139 11.40 -6.01 8.88
CA LYS A 139 12.85 -6.07 8.64
C LYS A 139 13.29 -7.21 7.71
N PRO A 140 12.76 -8.46 7.80
CA PRO A 140 13.13 -9.53 6.87
C PRO A 140 12.79 -9.23 5.41
N PHE A 141 11.74 -8.41 5.16
CA PHE A 141 11.31 -8.01 3.82
C PHE A 141 11.82 -6.61 3.41
N ALA A 142 12.65 -5.98 4.20
CA ALA A 142 13.26 -4.67 3.89
C ALA A 142 14.78 -4.79 3.79
N LYS A 143 15.28 -5.84 3.15
CA LYS A 143 16.69 -6.18 3.06
C LYS A 143 17.39 -5.49 1.91
N TYR A 144 16.74 -5.44 0.76
CA TYR A 144 17.28 -4.84 -0.45
C TYR A 144 16.45 -3.63 -0.89
N MET A 145 17.09 -2.74 -1.64
CA MET A 145 16.45 -1.56 -2.21
C MET A 145 16.98 -1.31 -3.64
N LEU A 146 16.08 -0.90 -4.52
CA LEU A 146 16.35 -0.48 -5.89
C LEU A 146 15.51 0.77 -6.19
N GLY A 147 15.98 1.69 -7.00
CA GLY A 147 15.29 2.92 -7.36
C GLY A 147 15.69 4.11 -6.50
N LEU A 148 15.13 5.29 -6.77
CA LEU A 148 15.50 6.56 -6.14
C LEU A 148 17.01 6.82 -6.21
N GLY A 149 17.63 6.53 -7.38
CA GLY A 149 19.08 6.66 -7.58
C GLY A 149 19.92 5.50 -7.01
N GLN A 150 19.34 4.53 -6.32
CA GLN A 150 20.03 3.32 -5.87
C GLN A 150 20.03 2.26 -6.97
N ARG A 151 21.22 1.73 -7.29
CA ARG A 151 21.41 0.72 -8.36
C ARG A 151 20.98 -0.69 -7.99
N GLY A 152 20.47 -0.87 -6.78
CA GLY A 152 20.18 -2.19 -6.21
C GLY A 152 21.26 -2.67 -5.25
N GLY A 153 20.88 -3.42 -4.23
CA GLY A 153 21.76 -3.96 -3.20
C GLY A 153 21.15 -3.88 -1.80
N ILE A 154 22.00 -4.05 -0.78
CA ILE A 154 21.55 -3.95 0.61
C ILE A 154 21.02 -2.55 0.87
N ARG A 155 19.79 -2.49 1.38
CA ARG A 155 19.14 -1.23 1.72
C ARG A 155 19.95 -0.46 2.78
N PRO A 156 20.23 0.84 2.56
CA PRO A 156 20.85 1.67 3.58
C PRO A 156 19.94 1.78 4.83
N ASN A 157 20.53 1.97 5.99
CA ASN A 157 19.78 2.14 7.23
C ASN A 157 18.87 3.37 7.21
N GLN A 158 19.31 4.42 6.56
CA GLN A 158 18.57 5.65 6.34
C GLN A 158 18.83 6.14 4.93
N PHE A 159 17.78 6.61 4.28
CA PHE A 159 17.83 7.18 2.95
C PHE A 159 16.80 8.30 2.84
N ASN A 160 17.24 9.47 2.33
CA ASN A 160 16.38 10.60 2.06
C ASN A 160 16.37 10.87 0.56
N TRP A 161 15.19 11.10 0.02
CA TRP A 161 14.99 11.45 -1.38
C TRP A 161 14.04 12.64 -1.47
N THR A 162 14.32 13.55 -2.38
CA THR A 162 13.41 14.64 -2.70
C THR A 162 13.00 14.49 -4.15
N TRP A 163 11.68 14.47 -4.39
CA TRP A 163 11.14 14.46 -5.74
C TRP A 163 11.48 15.77 -6.44
N ASP A 164 12.13 15.70 -7.59
CA ASP A 164 12.53 16.86 -8.37
C ASP A 164 12.32 16.60 -9.86
N VAL A 165 11.17 17.05 -10.38
CA VAL A 165 10.79 16.89 -11.78
C VAL A 165 11.73 17.63 -12.73
N ALA A 166 12.26 18.80 -12.32
CA ALA A 166 13.15 19.60 -13.13
C ALA A 166 14.48 18.87 -13.42
N ASN A 167 14.97 18.11 -12.47
CA ASN A 167 16.18 17.30 -12.61
C ASN A 167 15.90 15.84 -12.99
N LYS A 168 14.66 15.49 -13.33
CA LYS A 168 14.22 14.14 -13.75
C LYS A 168 14.47 13.05 -12.71
N ASN A 169 14.49 13.38 -11.42
CA ASN A 169 14.64 12.40 -10.33
C ASN A 169 13.28 11.90 -9.82
N GLN A 170 12.51 11.29 -10.70
CA GLN A 170 11.13 10.84 -10.47
C GLN A 170 11.02 9.32 -10.37
N ASP A 171 12.11 8.66 -10.00
CA ASP A 171 12.11 7.20 -9.88
C ASP A 171 11.21 6.74 -8.74
N GLY A 172 10.57 5.59 -8.94
CA GLY A 172 9.97 4.82 -7.86
C GLY A 172 11.02 4.07 -7.05
N ALA A 173 10.59 3.41 -5.99
CA ALA A 173 11.43 2.52 -5.20
C ALA A 173 10.84 1.12 -5.11
N TRP A 174 11.70 0.12 -5.18
CA TRP A 174 11.40 -1.24 -4.75
C TRP A 174 12.16 -1.52 -3.44
N ILE A 175 11.45 -2.06 -2.46
CA ILE A 175 12.03 -2.54 -1.19
C ILE A 175 11.54 -3.96 -0.97
N GLY A 176 12.45 -4.90 -0.74
CA GLY A 176 12.06 -6.29 -0.59
C GLY A 176 13.19 -7.24 -0.19
N ASP A 177 12.85 -8.50 -0.19
CA ASP A 177 13.74 -9.67 -0.21
C ASP A 177 13.29 -10.59 -1.35
N VAL A 178 13.97 -11.70 -1.56
CA VAL A 178 13.80 -12.61 -2.72
C VAL A 178 12.35 -13.04 -2.93
N ASN A 179 11.60 -13.30 -1.88
CA ASN A 179 10.23 -13.86 -1.95
C ASN A 179 9.12 -12.92 -1.49
N GLY A 180 9.42 -11.66 -1.37
CA GLY A 180 8.42 -10.64 -1.03
C GLY A 180 9.00 -9.24 -0.98
N GLY A 181 8.29 -8.30 -1.56
CA GLY A 181 8.66 -6.89 -1.59
C GLY A 181 7.54 -6.03 -2.14
N MET A 182 7.77 -4.75 -2.16
CA MET A 182 6.88 -3.75 -2.74
C MET A 182 7.64 -2.77 -3.60
N GLN A 183 7.00 -2.34 -4.68
CA GLN A 183 7.38 -1.18 -5.47
C GLN A 183 6.35 -0.08 -5.27
N PHE A 184 6.77 1.16 -5.18
CA PHE A 184 5.94 2.36 -5.01
C PHE A 184 6.61 3.58 -5.63
#